data_8266382ccbf5e40c1266703faf426754
#
_entry.id   8266382ccbf5e40c1266703faf426754
#
_cell.length_a   1.000
_cell.length_b   1.000
_cell.length_c   1.000
_cell.angle_alpha   90.00
_cell.angle_beta   90.00
_cell.angle_gamma   90.00
#
_symmetry.space_group_name_H-M   'P 1'
#
loop_
_entity.id
_entity.type
_entity.pdbx_description
1 polymer ?
#
loop_
_entity_poly.entity_id
_entity_poly.type
_entity_poly.pdbx_seq_one_letter_code
_entity_poly.pdbx_strand_id
1 'polypeptide(L)'
;MYWIEEFHIDGLRVDAVASMLYLDYSRDHWQWTPNIHGGREHLEAVEFLKNLNNVVHAEFPGVVTLAEESTDWPMVSRPTDSGGLGFSMKWNMGWMHDTLNYAQTDPLYRRFHQNQLTFSQVYAYSENFVLPLSHDEVVHMKRSILDKMPGDVWQKFANLRVLYAYHYAHPGKKLLFMGGEFGQWEEWNEGKQLDWEIAGMDKHAGIYNLLCDLNKLYIEQPALHVYDFEHQGFQWISCDDVDNSVLAFVRRAGAEAVLCLFNFTPKPLENYVIGVPEAGMYQEIFNSDTDWYGGTNITGDEVHSVQQEEHNFDHSLTITLPPLAAVFMQKVGN
;
A
#
# COMPACT_ATOMS: atom_id res chain seq x y z
N MET A 1 27.12 9.33 5.69
CA MET A 1 28.25 8.73 4.98
C MET A 1 28.78 7.48 5.70
N TYR A 2 29.26 7.57 6.95
CA TYR A 2 29.86 6.47 7.70
C TYR A 2 29.07 5.13 7.65
N TRP A 3 27.75 5.14 7.88
CA TRP A 3 26.96 3.92 7.84
C TRP A 3 26.87 3.29 6.45
N ILE A 4 26.84 4.12 5.40
CA ILE A 4 26.79 3.64 4.01
C ILE A 4 28.16 3.06 3.64
N GLU A 5 29.24 3.77 3.96
CA GLU A 5 30.62 3.42 3.58
C GLU A 5 31.13 2.19 4.34
N GLU A 6 31.00 2.18 5.67
CA GLU A 6 31.57 1.13 6.53
C GLU A 6 30.66 -0.07 6.71
N PHE A 7 29.34 0.12 6.71
CA PHE A 7 28.38 -0.95 6.96
C PHE A 7 27.59 -1.36 5.71
N HIS A 8 27.83 -0.71 4.57
CA HIS A 8 27.23 -1.02 3.28
C HIS A 8 25.69 -1.08 3.33
N ILE A 9 25.05 -0.18 4.11
CA ILE A 9 23.59 -0.08 4.12
C ILE A 9 23.09 0.55 2.81
N ASP A 10 21.94 0.09 2.31
CA ASP A 10 21.40 0.46 1.01
C ASP A 10 20.50 1.69 1.06
N GLY A 11 20.17 2.19 2.24
CA GLY A 11 19.32 3.37 2.37
C GLY A 11 19.27 3.93 3.79
N LEU A 12 18.75 5.16 3.87
CA LEU A 12 18.55 5.90 5.12
C LEU A 12 17.14 6.43 5.18
N ARG A 13 16.43 6.18 6.28
CA ARG A 13 15.19 6.88 6.60
C ARG A 13 15.46 8.01 7.56
N VAL A 14 15.00 9.21 7.22
CA VAL A 14 15.03 10.37 8.11
C VAL A 14 13.69 10.46 8.83
N ASP A 15 13.77 10.35 10.15
CA ASP A 15 12.63 10.39 11.06
C ASP A 15 12.09 11.81 11.22
N ALA A 16 10.76 11.94 11.37
CA ALA A 16 10.06 13.16 11.73
C ALA A 16 10.49 14.41 10.92
N VAL A 17 10.66 14.28 9.60
CA VAL A 17 11.12 15.36 8.73
C VAL A 17 10.23 16.61 8.85
N ALA A 18 8.93 16.47 9.08
CA ALA A 18 8.02 17.58 9.33
C ALA A 18 8.50 18.47 10.49
N SER A 19 9.00 17.89 11.58
CA SER A 19 9.53 18.62 12.74
C SER A 19 10.85 19.35 12.43
N MET A 20 11.57 18.92 11.41
CA MET A 20 12.76 19.62 10.93
C MET A 20 12.42 20.81 10.03
N LEU A 21 11.37 20.65 9.18
CA LEU A 21 11.02 21.63 8.17
C LEU A 21 10.31 22.86 8.72
N TYR A 22 9.60 22.71 9.86
CA TYR A 22 8.77 23.79 10.40
C TYR A 22 9.17 24.20 11.81
N LEU A 23 9.43 25.51 12.00
CA LEU A 23 9.78 26.11 13.28
C LEU A 23 8.64 26.06 14.30
N ASP A 24 7.39 26.04 13.83
CA ASP A 24 6.17 25.99 14.61
C ASP A 24 5.60 24.59 14.82
N TYR A 25 6.28 23.53 14.33
CA TYR A 25 5.76 22.16 14.42
C TYR A 25 5.50 21.74 15.87
N SER A 26 4.24 21.41 16.20
CA SER A 26 3.76 21.03 17.54
C SER A 26 4.09 22.07 18.63
N ARG A 27 4.14 23.37 18.28
CA ARG A 27 4.43 24.48 19.19
C ARG A 27 3.30 25.48 19.20
N ASP A 28 3.03 26.07 20.36
CA ASP A 28 2.13 27.19 20.49
C ASP A 28 2.73 28.47 19.88
N HIS A 29 1.89 29.43 19.51
CA HIS A 29 2.29 30.66 18.82
C HIS A 29 3.45 31.44 19.48
N TRP A 30 3.60 31.36 20.80
CA TRP A 30 4.69 32.07 21.56
C TRP A 30 5.94 31.19 21.79
N GLN A 31 5.97 29.94 21.31
CA GLN A 31 7.05 28.98 21.56
C GLN A 31 8.06 28.88 20.40
N TRP A 32 7.87 29.66 19.36
CA TRP A 32 8.75 29.66 18.20
C TRP A 32 8.99 31.09 17.68
N THR A 33 10.07 31.25 16.91
CA THR A 33 10.42 32.53 16.27
C THR A 33 10.44 32.33 14.76
N PRO A 34 9.80 33.22 13.99
CA PRO A 34 9.84 33.16 12.53
C PRO A 34 11.27 33.23 11.97
N ASN A 35 11.45 32.68 10.78
CA ASN A 35 12.69 32.78 10.04
C ASN A 35 12.97 34.23 9.58
N ILE A 36 14.12 34.48 8.94
CA ILE A 36 14.55 35.81 8.47
C ILE A 36 13.58 36.47 7.47
N HIS A 37 12.66 35.70 6.87
CA HIS A 37 11.65 36.19 5.93
C HIS A 37 10.27 36.32 6.60
N GLY A 38 10.15 36.01 7.89
CA GLY A 38 8.89 36.05 8.63
C GLY A 38 8.04 34.79 8.47
N GLY A 39 8.54 33.76 7.81
CA GLY A 39 7.88 32.48 7.60
C GLY A 39 8.15 31.46 8.70
N ARG A 40 7.46 30.32 8.61
CA ARG A 40 7.59 29.19 9.56
C ARG A 40 8.58 28.12 9.14
N GLU A 41 9.12 28.20 7.94
CA GLU A 41 10.07 27.24 7.38
C GLU A 41 11.41 27.37 8.11
N HIS A 42 11.99 26.25 8.51
CA HIS A 42 13.33 26.17 9.09
C HIS A 42 14.38 26.08 7.97
N LEU A 43 14.83 27.23 7.47
CA LEU A 43 15.65 27.33 6.27
C LEU A 43 16.95 26.53 6.36
N GLU A 44 17.60 26.53 7.52
CA GLU A 44 18.86 25.81 7.76
C GLU A 44 18.65 24.30 7.72
N ALA A 45 17.54 23.80 8.23
CA ALA A 45 17.19 22.37 8.15
C ALA A 45 16.83 21.96 6.70
N VAL A 46 16.12 22.81 5.97
CA VAL A 46 15.84 22.60 4.55
C VAL A 46 17.13 22.47 3.75
N GLU A 47 18.08 23.38 3.96
CA GLU A 47 19.39 23.33 3.29
C GLU A 47 20.20 22.09 3.70
N PHE A 48 20.18 21.73 4.98
CA PHE A 48 20.82 20.50 5.47
C PHE A 48 20.25 19.26 4.75
N LEU A 49 18.93 19.11 4.65
CA LEU A 49 18.29 17.96 3.99
C LEU A 49 18.64 17.90 2.50
N LYS A 50 18.64 19.04 1.81
CA LYS A 50 19.06 19.12 0.40
C LYS A 50 20.51 18.68 0.23
N ASN A 51 21.41 19.19 1.07
CA ASN A 51 22.83 18.82 1.02
C ASN A 51 23.05 17.36 1.36
N LEU A 52 22.35 16.81 2.38
CA LEU A 52 22.38 15.38 2.70
C LEU A 52 22.07 14.52 1.48
N ASN A 53 20.93 14.79 0.83
CA ASN A 53 20.47 14.01 -0.32
C ASN A 53 21.40 14.16 -1.52
N ASN A 54 21.88 15.37 -1.81
CA ASN A 54 22.83 15.62 -2.91
C ASN A 54 24.13 14.85 -2.71
N VAL A 55 24.70 14.87 -1.50
CA VAL A 55 25.95 14.17 -1.19
C VAL A 55 25.77 12.66 -1.26
N VAL A 56 24.69 12.13 -0.65
CA VAL A 56 24.40 10.67 -0.68
C VAL A 56 24.27 10.18 -2.12
N HIS A 57 23.48 10.84 -2.94
CA HIS A 57 23.24 10.39 -4.32
C HIS A 57 24.45 10.57 -5.24
N ALA A 58 25.29 11.56 -4.96
CA ALA A 58 26.50 11.79 -5.75
C ALA A 58 27.63 10.80 -5.41
N GLU A 59 27.82 10.50 -4.13
CA GLU A 59 28.95 9.66 -3.67
C GLU A 59 28.59 8.17 -3.64
N PHE A 60 27.28 7.84 -3.44
CA PHE A 60 26.81 6.45 -3.36
C PHE A 60 25.62 6.23 -4.31
N PRO A 61 25.87 6.14 -5.63
CA PRO A 61 24.81 5.84 -6.61
C PRO A 61 24.11 4.52 -6.28
N GLY A 62 22.77 4.57 -6.18
CA GLY A 62 21.93 3.40 -5.84
C GLY A 62 21.48 3.35 -4.39
N VAL A 63 22.11 4.11 -3.47
CA VAL A 63 21.61 4.28 -2.11
C VAL A 63 20.37 5.17 -2.13
N VAL A 64 19.32 4.77 -1.40
CA VAL A 64 18.07 5.51 -1.33
C VAL A 64 17.95 6.29 -0.03
N THR A 65 17.30 7.45 -0.09
CA THR A 65 16.93 8.23 1.10
C THR A 65 15.42 8.35 1.16
N LEU A 66 14.84 8.12 2.34
CA LEU A 66 13.41 8.13 2.57
C LEU A 66 13.05 9.17 3.63
N ALA A 67 12.02 9.98 3.37
CA ALA A 67 11.50 10.92 4.34
C ALA A 67 10.27 10.37 5.04
N GLU A 68 10.27 10.38 6.37
CA GLU A 68 9.01 10.36 7.11
C GLU A 68 8.52 11.81 7.23
N GLU A 69 7.66 12.20 6.32
CA GLU A 69 7.12 13.55 6.23
C GLU A 69 5.60 13.47 6.08
N SER A 70 4.86 13.99 7.06
CA SER A 70 3.41 13.84 7.18
C SER A 70 2.61 15.08 6.78
N THR A 71 3.31 16.16 6.37
CA THR A 71 2.65 17.41 5.98
C THR A 71 2.49 17.54 4.47
N ASP A 72 1.95 18.67 4.04
CA ASP A 72 1.80 19.05 2.64
C ASP A 72 3.05 19.74 2.04
N TRP A 73 4.23 19.61 2.69
CA TRP A 73 5.46 20.14 2.12
C TRP A 73 5.68 19.61 0.70
N PRO A 74 5.82 20.49 -0.30
CA PRO A 74 5.87 20.05 -1.69
C PRO A 74 7.25 19.52 -2.07
N MET A 75 7.27 18.61 -3.06
CA MET A 75 8.48 18.19 -3.76
C MET A 75 9.53 17.53 -2.84
N VAL A 76 9.08 16.79 -1.82
CA VAL A 76 9.98 16.09 -0.89
C VAL A 76 10.86 15.10 -1.66
N SER A 77 10.28 14.33 -2.59
CA SER A 77 10.98 13.33 -3.41
C SER A 77 11.27 13.80 -4.83
N ARG A 78 11.45 15.11 -5.01
CA ARG A 78 11.87 15.68 -6.31
C ARG A 78 13.29 16.23 -6.19
N PRO A 79 14.03 16.30 -7.33
CA PRO A 79 15.42 16.79 -7.36
C PRO A 79 15.57 18.19 -6.77
N THR A 80 16.72 18.44 -6.14
CA THR A 80 17.02 19.73 -5.49
C THR A 80 17.18 20.87 -6.48
N ASP A 81 17.65 20.60 -7.69
CA ASP A 81 17.76 21.58 -8.80
C ASP A 81 16.39 22.05 -9.31
N SER A 82 15.36 21.22 -9.13
CA SER A 82 13.95 21.55 -9.44
C SER A 82 13.23 22.18 -8.25
N GLY A 83 13.91 22.42 -7.14
CA GLY A 83 13.38 23.03 -5.93
C GLY A 83 12.96 22.04 -4.84
N GLY A 84 13.06 20.74 -5.09
CA GLY A 84 12.72 19.67 -4.15
C GLY A 84 13.72 19.49 -3.02
N LEU A 85 13.43 18.59 -2.08
CA LEU A 85 14.34 18.22 -0.98
C LEU A 85 15.35 17.13 -1.39
N GLY A 86 15.15 16.44 -2.52
CA GLY A 86 16.06 15.45 -3.07
C GLY A 86 15.97 14.05 -2.46
N PHE A 87 14.98 13.76 -1.62
CA PHE A 87 14.75 12.39 -1.16
C PHE A 87 14.39 11.47 -2.33
N SER A 88 14.78 10.20 -2.24
CA SER A 88 14.36 9.20 -3.23
C SER A 88 12.86 8.91 -3.12
N MET A 89 12.33 8.84 -1.89
CA MET A 89 10.94 8.50 -1.61
C MET A 89 10.45 9.19 -0.33
N LYS A 90 9.11 9.25 -0.20
CA LYS A 90 8.40 9.77 0.98
C LYS A 90 7.42 8.72 1.49
N TRP A 91 7.30 8.53 2.80
CA TRP A 91 6.25 7.71 3.38
C TRP A 91 4.87 8.34 3.16
N ASN A 92 3.91 7.54 2.69
CA ASN A 92 2.53 7.96 2.50
C ASN A 92 1.72 7.77 3.78
N MET A 93 1.83 8.71 4.70
CA MET A 93 1.14 8.66 5.99
C MET A 93 -0.39 8.80 5.82
N GLY A 94 -0.85 9.55 4.81
CA GLY A 94 -2.28 9.69 4.49
C GLY A 94 -2.88 8.36 4.06
N TRP A 95 -2.26 7.67 3.10
CA TRP A 95 -2.68 6.33 2.68
C TRP A 95 -2.72 5.34 3.86
N MET A 96 -1.69 5.36 4.71
CA MET A 96 -1.60 4.48 5.86
C MET A 96 -2.76 4.68 6.83
N HIS A 97 -3.03 5.94 7.22
CA HIS A 97 -4.13 6.26 8.12
C HIS A 97 -5.48 5.88 7.54
N ASP A 98 -5.77 6.28 6.32
CA ASP A 98 -7.04 6.03 5.66
C ASP A 98 -7.28 4.53 5.45
N THR A 99 -6.26 3.81 4.95
CA THR A 99 -6.36 2.36 4.72
C THR A 99 -6.58 1.58 6.01
N LEU A 100 -5.84 1.90 7.08
CA LEU A 100 -6.02 1.22 8.37
C LEU A 100 -7.35 1.58 9.02
N ASN A 101 -7.82 2.81 8.92
CA ASN A 101 -9.14 3.21 9.41
C ASN A 101 -10.25 2.43 8.69
N TYR A 102 -10.16 2.32 7.37
CA TYR A 102 -11.10 1.50 6.61
C TYR A 102 -11.05 0.03 7.01
N ALA A 103 -9.85 -0.55 7.08
CA ALA A 103 -9.66 -1.97 7.41
C ALA A 103 -10.19 -2.32 8.80
N GLN A 104 -10.07 -1.43 9.79
CA GLN A 104 -10.59 -1.59 11.15
C GLN A 104 -12.10 -1.42 11.24
N THR A 105 -12.72 -0.79 10.25
CA THR A 105 -14.17 -0.58 10.22
C THR A 105 -14.90 -1.92 10.03
N ASP A 106 -15.93 -2.16 10.85
CA ASP A 106 -16.80 -3.32 10.67
C ASP A 106 -17.35 -3.33 9.23
N PRO A 107 -17.28 -4.47 8.51
CA PRO A 107 -17.73 -4.57 7.12
C PRO A 107 -19.14 -4.04 6.86
N LEU A 108 -20.04 -4.08 7.86
CA LEU A 108 -21.39 -3.53 7.75
C LEU A 108 -21.40 -2.02 7.48
N TYR A 109 -20.38 -1.30 7.95
CA TYR A 109 -20.30 0.16 7.84
C TYR A 109 -19.32 0.63 6.76
N ARG A 110 -18.54 -0.25 6.12
CA ARG A 110 -17.53 0.08 5.11
C ARG A 110 -18.10 0.86 3.92
N ARG A 111 -19.35 0.60 3.57
CA ARG A 111 -20.08 1.33 2.52
C ARG A 111 -20.08 2.85 2.71
N PHE A 112 -19.96 3.36 3.93
CA PHE A 112 -19.94 4.78 4.25
C PHE A 112 -18.50 5.37 4.27
N HIS A 113 -17.49 4.54 4.07
CA HIS A 113 -16.08 4.89 4.24
C HIS A 113 -15.20 4.55 3.03
N GLN A 114 -15.79 4.15 1.90
CA GLN A 114 -15.02 3.72 0.71
C GLN A 114 -14.07 4.79 0.18
N ASN A 115 -14.40 6.07 0.39
CA ASN A 115 -13.53 7.18 0.05
C ASN A 115 -12.15 7.13 0.75
N GLN A 116 -12.03 6.46 1.89
CA GLN A 116 -10.73 6.26 2.57
C GLN A 116 -9.76 5.41 1.72
N LEU A 117 -10.26 4.49 0.89
CA LEU A 117 -9.42 3.73 -0.03
C LEU A 117 -9.15 4.45 -1.36
N THR A 118 -10.06 5.33 -1.79
CA THR A 118 -9.96 5.97 -3.12
C THR A 118 -9.26 7.32 -3.07
N PHE A 119 -9.29 8.02 -1.93
CA PHE A 119 -8.75 9.38 -1.80
C PHE A 119 -7.25 9.46 -2.08
N SER A 120 -6.48 8.45 -1.70
CA SER A 120 -5.03 8.42 -1.94
C SER A 120 -4.65 8.56 -3.42
N GLN A 121 -5.51 8.13 -4.35
CA GLN A 121 -5.25 8.26 -5.78
C GLN A 121 -5.26 9.70 -6.27
N VAL A 122 -5.87 10.63 -5.54
CA VAL A 122 -5.87 12.06 -5.89
C VAL A 122 -4.45 12.65 -5.84
N TYR A 123 -3.60 12.12 -4.96
CA TYR A 123 -2.24 12.61 -4.77
C TYR A 123 -1.14 11.55 -4.96
N ALA A 124 -1.49 10.31 -5.35
CA ALA A 124 -0.58 9.16 -5.44
C ALA A 124 0.70 9.42 -6.26
N TYR A 125 0.68 10.39 -7.16
CA TYR A 125 1.80 10.68 -8.07
C TYR A 125 2.45 12.05 -7.81
N SER A 126 2.06 12.74 -6.75
CA SER A 126 2.69 14.00 -6.34
C SER A 126 4.12 13.77 -5.84
N GLU A 127 4.37 12.64 -5.22
CA GLU A 127 5.65 12.19 -4.68
C GLU A 127 5.94 10.73 -5.08
N ASN A 128 7.17 10.28 -4.87
CA ASN A 128 7.52 8.86 -4.94
C ASN A 128 7.18 8.21 -3.59
N PHE A 129 6.00 7.63 -3.48
CA PHE A 129 5.52 7.15 -2.20
C PHE A 129 5.97 5.73 -1.85
N VAL A 130 6.30 5.55 -0.56
CA VAL A 130 6.31 4.25 0.12
C VAL A 130 5.02 4.13 0.92
N LEU A 131 4.38 2.98 0.88
CA LEU A 131 3.16 2.65 1.61
C LEU A 131 3.53 1.99 2.95
N PRO A 132 3.60 2.74 4.06
CA PRO A 132 4.12 2.20 5.30
C PRO A 132 3.04 1.43 6.08
N LEU A 133 3.33 0.19 6.42
CA LEU A 133 2.80 -0.51 7.58
C LEU A 133 3.99 -0.70 8.53
N SER A 134 4.36 0.37 9.21
CA SER A 134 5.61 0.47 9.95
C SER A 134 5.48 0.05 11.42
N HIS A 135 6.55 0.23 12.19
CA HIS A 135 6.54 -0.01 13.63
C HIS A 135 5.54 0.90 14.36
N ASP A 136 5.35 2.14 13.88
CA ASP A 136 4.47 3.11 14.53
C ASP A 136 3.01 2.66 14.58
N GLU A 137 2.58 1.82 13.65
CA GLU A 137 1.21 1.30 13.60
C GLU A 137 0.98 0.13 14.56
N VAL A 138 2.05 -0.46 15.13
CA VAL A 138 1.98 -1.70 15.93
C VAL A 138 2.62 -1.59 17.32
N VAL A 139 2.75 -0.37 17.83
CA VAL A 139 3.32 -0.05 19.17
C VAL A 139 2.38 0.84 19.98
N HIS A 140 2.67 1.01 21.26
CA HIS A 140 2.03 1.98 22.14
C HIS A 140 0.51 1.83 22.24
N MET A 141 0.02 0.61 22.45
CA MET A 141 -1.39 0.22 22.59
C MET A 141 -2.21 0.41 21.30
N LYS A 142 -1.55 0.48 20.14
CA LYS A 142 -2.22 0.52 18.84
C LYS A 142 -2.61 -0.87 18.33
N ARG A 143 -2.24 -1.94 18.99
CA ARG A 143 -2.45 -3.36 18.61
C ARG A 143 -1.63 -3.79 17.38
N SER A 144 -1.48 -5.10 17.17
CA SER A 144 -0.92 -5.62 15.91
C SER A 144 -1.85 -5.36 14.71
N ILE A 145 -1.34 -5.47 13.48
CA ILE A 145 -2.19 -5.31 12.29
C ILE A 145 -3.32 -6.35 12.28
N LEU A 146 -3.02 -7.62 12.64
CA LEU A 146 -4.05 -8.67 12.74
C LEU A 146 -5.11 -8.34 13.79
N ASP A 147 -4.70 -7.90 14.98
CA ASP A 147 -5.65 -7.63 16.06
C ASP A 147 -6.54 -6.41 15.80
N LYS A 148 -6.08 -5.46 14.99
CA LYS A 148 -6.91 -4.34 14.50
C LYS A 148 -8.11 -4.80 13.67
N MET A 149 -8.00 -5.94 12.96
CA MET A 149 -9.04 -6.40 12.05
C MET A 149 -10.34 -6.75 12.79
N PRO A 150 -11.51 -6.39 12.24
CA PRO A 150 -12.81 -6.66 12.87
C PRO A 150 -13.26 -8.11 12.69
N GLY A 151 -14.25 -8.51 13.48
CA GLY A 151 -14.94 -9.77 13.36
C GLY A 151 -14.33 -10.91 14.18
N ASP A 152 -14.76 -12.12 13.87
CA ASP A 152 -14.22 -13.34 14.48
C ASP A 152 -12.81 -13.68 13.96
N VAL A 153 -12.22 -14.76 14.47
CA VAL A 153 -10.85 -15.15 14.10
C VAL A 153 -10.70 -15.37 12.60
N TRP A 154 -11.67 -16.03 11.94
CA TRP A 154 -11.60 -16.23 10.49
C TRP A 154 -11.65 -14.88 9.75
N GLN A 155 -12.59 -14.01 10.14
CA GLN A 155 -12.74 -12.68 9.54
C GLN A 155 -11.51 -11.81 9.74
N LYS A 156 -10.85 -11.86 10.91
CA LYS A 156 -9.60 -11.15 11.16
C LYS A 156 -8.50 -11.55 10.16
N PHE A 157 -8.30 -12.85 9.97
CA PHE A 157 -7.31 -13.35 9.00
C PHE A 157 -7.72 -13.03 7.55
N ALA A 158 -9.00 -13.15 7.20
CA ALA A 158 -9.48 -12.79 5.88
C ALA A 158 -9.29 -11.28 5.59
N ASN A 159 -9.62 -10.42 6.56
CA ASN A 159 -9.36 -8.98 6.45
C ASN A 159 -7.86 -8.67 6.30
N LEU A 160 -6.99 -9.39 7.01
CA LEU A 160 -5.55 -9.21 6.87
C LEU A 160 -5.05 -9.63 5.48
N ARG A 161 -5.56 -10.75 4.93
CA ARG A 161 -5.22 -11.19 3.58
C ARG A 161 -5.63 -10.17 2.51
N VAL A 162 -6.86 -9.66 2.57
CA VAL A 162 -7.31 -8.64 1.58
C VAL A 162 -6.58 -7.32 1.75
N LEU A 163 -6.24 -6.91 2.98
CA LEU A 163 -5.43 -5.73 3.24
C LEU A 163 -4.03 -5.84 2.61
N TYR A 164 -3.35 -6.97 2.79
CA TYR A 164 -2.03 -7.19 2.20
C TYR A 164 -2.09 -7.26 0.67
N ALA A 165 -3.09 -7.94 0.11
CA ALA A 165 -3.28 -7.92 -1.33
C ALA A 165 -3.53 -6.49 -1.86
N TYR A 166 -4.35 -5.68 -1.19
CA TYR A 166 -4.55 -4.28 -1.53
C TYR A 166 -3.25 -3.47 -1.42
N HIS A 167 -2.48 -3.67 -0.35
CA HIS A 167 -1.18 -3.03 -0.16
C HIS A 167 -0.24 -3.31 -1.35
N TYR A 168 -0.16 -4.58 -1.81
CA TYR A 168 0.70 -4.96 -2.94
C TYR A 168 0.21 -4.46 -4.29
N ALA A 169 -1.09 -4.35 -4.48
CA ALA A 169 -1.67 -3.87 -5.73
C ALA A 169 -1.67 -2.33 -5.86
N HIS A 170 -1.78 -1.59 -4.74
CA HIS A 170 -1.83 -0.13 -4.75
C HIS A 170 -0.51 0.48 -5.26
N PRO A 171 -0.51 1.57 -6.08
CA PRO A 171 0.70 2.26 -6.50
C PRO A 171 1.56 2.73 -5.32
N GLY A 172 2.87 2.57 -5.41
CA GLY A 172 3.85 2.92 -4.38
C GLY A 172 4.65 1.72 -3.88
N LYS A 173 5.82 1.96 -3.28
CA LYS A 173 6.70 0.89 -2.76
C LYS A 173 6.17 0.36 -1.43
N LYS A 174 6.44 -0.91 -1.14
CA LYS A 174 5.85 -1.64 -0.01
C LYS A 174 6.77 -1.59 1.20
N LEU A 175 6.19 -1.35 2.38
CA LEU A 175 6.88 -1.47 3.65
C LEU A 175 5.97 -2.20 4.64
N LEU A 176 6.45 -3.32 5.15
CA LEU A 176 5.81 -4.11 6.20
C LEU A 176 6.80 -4.31 7.33
N PHE A 177 6.39 -3.99 8.57
CA PHE A 177 7.22 -4.16 9.75
C PHE A 177 7.19 -5.62 10.24
N MET A 178 8.30 -6.02 10.88
CA MET A 178 8.52 -7.39 11.39
C MET A 178 7.36 -7.88 12.27
N GLY A 179 7.02 -9.16 12.17
CA GLY A 179 5.87 -9.80 12.82
C GLY A 179 4.58 -9.70 12.00
N GLY A 180 4.47 -8.74 11.07
CA GLY A 180 3.37 -8.64 10.13
C GLY A 180 3.34 -9.79 9.14
N GLU A 181 4.50 -10.33 8.77
CA GLU A 181 4.67 -11.38 7.77
C GLU A 181 4.01 -12.74 8.12
N PHE A 182 3.73 -12.97 9.39
CA PHE A 182 2.96 -14.12 9.85
C PHE A 182 1.74 -13.72 10.68
N GLY A 183 1.37 -12.43 10.68
CA GLY A 183 0.19 -11.92 11.37
C GLY A 183 0.27 -12.11 12.89
N GLN A 184 1.34 -11.64 13.52
CA GLN A 184 1.49 -11.71 14.97
C GLN A 184 0.27 -11.15 15.69
N TRP A 185 -0.19 -11.82 16.77
CA TRP A 185 -1.32 -11.37 17.58
C TRP A 185 -0.96 -10.19 18.48
N GLU A 186 0.17 -10.32 19.18
CA GLU A 186 0.61 -9.29 20.10
C GLU A 186 1.17 -8.09 19.35
N GLU A 187 1.01 -6.94 19.97
CA GLU A 187 1.69 -5.71 19.59
C GLU A 187 3.21 -5.91 19.66
N TRP A 188 3.95 -5.29 18.74
CA TRP A 188 5.41 -5.38 18.77
C TRP A 188 5.98 -4.76 20.06
N ASN A 189 6.99 -5.39 20.61
CA ASN A 189 7.63 -4.97 21.86
C ASN A 189 9.14 -5.21 21.76
N GLU A 190 9.92 -4.13 21.92
CA GLU A 190 11.38 -4.16 21.85
C GLU A 190 12.05 -5.02 22.95
N GLY A 191 11.34 -5.28 24.04
CA GLY A 191 11.80 -6.14 25.15
C GLY A 191 11.57 -7.63 24.95
N LYS A 192 10.93 -8.03 23.83
CA LYS A 192 10.60 -9.42 23.51
C LYS A 192 11.08 -9.78 22.11
N GLN A 193 11.35 -11.07 21.89
CA GLN A 193 11.45 -11.59 20.53
C GLN A 193 10.06 -11.69 19.89
N LEU A 194 10.01 -11.77 18.56
CA LEU A 194 8.78 -12.04 17.83
C LEU A 194 8.23 -13.43 18.20
N ASP A 195 6.92 -13.57 18.05
CA ASP A 195 6.16 -14.80 18.39
C ASP A 195 6.36 -15.90 17.32
N TRP A 196 7.63 -16.30 17.08
CA TRP A 196 7.97 -17.30 16.06
C TRP A 196 7.26 -18.65 16.24
N GLU A 197 6.83 -18.96 17.47
CA GLU A 197 6.12 -20.21 17.78
C GLU A 197 4.77 -20.31 17.06
N ILE A 198 4.09 -19.19 16.82
CA ILE A 198 2.81 -19.19 16.10
C ILE A 198 2.96 -19.20 14.59
N ALA A 199 4.12 -18.83 14.04
CA ALA A 199 4.32 -18.72 12.58
C ALA A 199 4.03 -20.02 11.82
N GLY A 200 4.22 -21.19 12.46
CA GLY A 200 3.89 -22.49 11.91
C GLY A 200 2.43 -22.96 12.10
N MET A 201 1.58 -22.19 12.78
CA MET A 201 0.17 -22.54 12.96
C MET A 201 -0.64 -22.22 11.70
N ASP A 202 -1.60 -23.05 11.34
CA ASP A 202 -2.31 -23.04 10.06
C ASP A 202 -2.66 -21.64 9.53
N LYS A 203 -3.33 -20.80 10.33
CA LYS A 203 -3.74 -19.46 9.88
C LYS A 203 -2.57 -18.48 9.71
N HIS A 204 -1.59 -18.58 10.60
CA HIS A 204 -0.37 -17.75 10.56
C HIS A 204 0.55 -18.18 9.42
N ALA A 205 0.70 -19.50 9.21
CA ALA A 205 1.38 -20.04 8.04
C ALA A 205 0.69 -19.61 6.74
N GLY A 206 -0.64 -19.53 6.72
CA GLY A 206 -1.40 -19.00 5.60
C GLY A 206 -1.05 -17.54 5.26
N ILE A 207 -0.89 -16.66 6.27
CA ILE A 207 -0.44 -15.27 6.05
C ILE A 207 0.99 -15.23 5.51
N TYR A 208 1.88 -16.05 6.08
CA TYR A 208 3.25 -16.14 5.62
C TYR A 208 3.34 -16.59 4.16
N ASN A 209 2.60 -17.64 3.80
CA ASN A 209 2.52 -18.13 2.41
C ASN A 209 1.96 -17.06 1.46
N LEU A 210 0.89 -16.36 1.87
CA LEU A 210 0.32 -15.26 1.11
C LEU A 210 1.37 -14.19 0.78
N LEU A 211 2.16 -13.77 1.76
CA LEU A 211 3.20 -12.76 1.54
C LEU A 211 4.38 -13.27 0.71
N CYS A 212 4.75 -14.54 0.83
CA CYS A 212 5.73 -15.15 -0.06
C CYS A 212 5.26 -15.08 -1.51
N ASP A 213 4.00 -15.45 -1.76
CA ASP A 213 3.44 -15.45 -3.12
C ASP A 213 3.18 -14.04 -3.64
N LEU A 214 2.74 -13.09 -2.79
CA LEU A 214 2.62 -11.68 -3.15
C LEU A 214 3.98 -11.05 -3.50
N ASN A 215 5.03 -11.34 -2.73
CA ASN A 215 6.39 -10.90 -3.05
C ASN A 215 6.86 -11.41 -4.40
N LYS A 216 6.64 -12.70 -4.67
CA LYS A 216 6.97 -13.33 -5.94
C LYS A 216 6.18 -12.68 -7.08
N LEU A 217 4.87 -12.57 -6.93
CA LEU A 217 3.99 -11.96 -7.92
C LEU A 217 4.39 -10.50 -8.21
N TYR A 218 4.73 -9.73 -7.17
CA TYR A 218 5.14 -8.33 -7.31
C TYR A 218 6.43 -8.20 -8.14
N ILE A 219 7.38 -9.13 -7.99
CA ILE A 219 8.62 -9.15 -8.77
C ILE A 219 8.35 -9.63 -10.22
N GLU A 220 7.52 -10.66 -10.39
CA GLU A 220 7.26 -11.29 -11.69
C GLU A 220 6.27 -10.51 -12.56
N GLN A 221 5.47 -9.60 -11.99
CA GLN A 221 4.47 -8.80 -12.70
C GLN A 221 4.88 -7.33 -12.82
N PRO A 222 5.52 -6.91 -13.92
CA PRO A 222 5.94 -5.52 -14.13
C PRO A 222 4.80 -4.51 -13.95
N ALA A 223 3.57 -4.91 -14.29
CA ALA A 223 2.38 -4.10 -14.11
C ALA A 223 2.18 -3.62 -12.65
N LEU A 224 2.66 -4.37 -11.65
CA LEU A 224 2.48 -4.04 -10.24
C LEU A 224 3.52 -3.05 -9.68
N HIS A 225 4.65 -2.81 -10.38
CA HIS A 225 5.74 -2.04 -9.79
C HIS A 225 6.46 -1.05 -10.72
N VAL A 226 6.41 -1.22 -12.06
CA VAL A 226 7.23 -0.40 -12.98
C VAL A 226 6.77 1.05 -12.97
N TYR A 227 5.47 1.30 -13.01
CA TYR A 227 4.88 2.63 -13.00
C TYR A 227 4.22 2.99 -11.67
N ASP A 228 4.86 2.63 -10.54
CA ASP A 228 4.34 2.94 -9.20
C ASP A 228 4.22 4.46 -8.93
N PHE A 229 4.99 5.27 -9.64
CA PHE A 229 5.05 6.72 -9.46
C PHE A 229 4.48 7.50 -10.66
N GLU A 230 3.77 6.82 -11.56
CA GLU A 230 3.27 7.41 -12.80
C GLU A 230 1.80 7.08 -13.02
N HIS A 231 1.03 8.08 -13.47
CA HIS A 231 -0.41 7.93 -13.74
C HIS A 231 -0.74 6.79 -14.71
N GLN A 232 0.13 6.54 -15.70
CA GLN A 232 -0.10 5.48 -16.69
C GLN A 232 -0.11 4.07 -16.11
N GLY A 233 0.41 3.88 -14.89
CA GLY A 233 0.45 2.60 -14.20
C GLY A 233 -0.86 2.18 -13.53
N PHE A 234 -1.91 3.03 -13.57
CA PHE A 234 -3.14 2.78 -12.85
C PHE A 234 -4.38 3.29 -13.60
N GLN A 235 -5.45 2.52 -13.54
CA GLN A 235 -6.76 2.93 -14.06
C GLN A 235 -7.87 2.31 -13.21
N TRP A 236 -8.78 3.14 -12.71
CA TRP A 236 -9.99 2.64 -12.06
C TRP A 236 -10.85 1.84 -13.03
N ILE A 237 -11.44 0.73 -12.54
CA ILE A 237 -12.56 0.04 -13.15
C ILE A 237 -13.82 0.42 -12.38
N SER A 238 -13.86 0.13 -11.07
CA SER A 238 -14.95 0.48 -10.18
C SER A 238 -14.39 1.01 -8.86
N CYS A 239 -14.77 2.22 -8.48
CA CYS A 239 -14.36 2.85 -7.22
C CYS A 239 -15.55 3.35 -6.39
N ASP A 240 -16.76 3.19 -6.88
CA ASP A 240 -18.02 3.74 -6.34
C ASP A 240 -19.09 2.69 -6.02
N ASP A 241 -18.80 1.39 -6.15
CA ASP A 241 -19.70 0.32 -5.70
C ASP A 241 -19.66 0.19 -4.17
N VAL A 242 -20.21 1.21 -3.50
CA VAL A 242 -20.24 1.30 -2.04
C VAL A 242 -21.19 0.27 -1.42
N ASP A 243 -22.24 -0.12 -2.13
CA ASP A 243 -23.26 -1.05 -1.61
C ASP A 243 -22.68 -2.45 -1.42
N ASN A 244 -21.80 -2.88 -2.30
CA ASN A 244 -21.09 -4.14 -2.21
C ASN A 244 -19.69 -3.99 -1.56
N SER A 245 -19.26 -2.76 -1.27
CA SER A 245 -17.89 -2.48 -0.82
C SER A 245 -16.84 -3.15 -1.71
N VAL A 246 -17.03 -3.05 -3.03
CA VAL A 246 -16.10 -3.55 -4.05
C VAL A 246 -15.21 -2.42 -4.54
N LEU A 247 -13.96 -2.75 -4.76
CA LEU A 247 -12.98 -1.89 -5.41
C LEU A 247 -12.31 -2.66 -6.54
N ALA A 248 -12.17 -2.04 -7.70
CA ALA A 248 -11.51 -2.68 -8.83
C ALA A 248 -10.70 -1.67 -9.64
N PHE A 249 -9.50 -2.05 -10.03
CA PHE A 249 -8.63 -1.25 -10.88
C PHE A 249 -7.69 -2.11 -11.72
N VAL A 250 -7.12 -1.50 -12.75
CA VAL A 250 -6.06 -2.09 -13.58
C VAL A 250 -4.72 -1.50 -13.18
N ARG A 251 -3.73 -2.35 -12.99
CA ARG A 251 -2.30 -1.98 -12.98
C ARG A 251 -1.71 -2.28 -14.35
N ARG A 252 -0.80 -1.41 -14.80
CA ARG A 252 -0.22 -1.52 -16.15
C ARG A 252 1.28 -1.29 -16.18
N ALA A 253 1.96 -1.98 -17.12
CA ALA A 253 3.32 -1.67 -17.55
C ALA A 253 3.45 -1.96 -19.05
N GLY A 254 3.39 -0.92 -19.87
CA GLY A 254 3.34 -1.08 -21.33
C GLY A 254 2.11 -1.89 -21.77
N ALA A 255 2.33 -3.04 -22.41
CA ALA A 255 1.26 -3.93 -22.85
C ALA A 255 0.76 -4.88 -21.74
N GLU A 256 1.49 -5.01 -20.66
CA GLU A 256 1.10 -5.87 -19.55
C GLU A 256 0.07 -5.18 -18.65
N ALA A 257 -0.97 -5.92 -18.26
CA ALA A 257 -2.03 -5.43 -17.41
C ALA A 257 -2.48 -6.52 -16.43
N VAL A 258 -2.70 -6.11 -15.18
CA VAL A 258 -3.28 -6.95 -14.12
C VAL A 258 -4.54 -6.26 -13.61
N LEU A 259 -5.66 -6.97 -13.64
CA LEU A 259 -6.90 -6.55 -13.00
C LEU A 259 -6.82 -6.91 -11.51
N CYS A 260 -7.02 -5.95 -10.64
CA CYS A 260 -7.01 -6.13 -9.20
C CYS A 260 -8.42 -5.85 -8.66
N LEU A 261 -9.06 -6.87 -8.10
CA LEU A 261 -10.45 -6.85 -7.65
C LEU A 261 -10.50 -7.18 -6.15
N PHE A 262 -11.30 -6.42 -5.40
CA PHE A 262 -11.37 -6.55 -3.94
C PHE A 262 -12.83 -6.56 -3.50
N ASN A 263 -13.20 -7.57 -2.73
CA ASN A 263 -14.46 -7.65 -2.01
C ASN A 263 -14.18 -7.47 -0.51
N PHE A 264 -14.60 -6.35 0.04
CA PHE A 264 -14.39 -6.03 1.46
C PHE A 264 -15.60 -6.45 2.34
N THR A 265 -16.51 -7.27 1.82
CA THR A 265 -17.65 -7.81 2.58
C THR A 265 -17.44 -9.28 2.96
N PRO A 266 -18.02 -9.77 4.06
CA PRO A 266 -17.90 -11.17 4.47
C PRO A 266 -18.87 -12.10 3.71
N LYS A 267 -19.29 -11.71 2.51
CA LYS A 267 -20.20 -12.48 1.65
C LYS A 267 -19.57 -12.64 0.28
N PRO A 268 -19.65 -13.83 -0.34
CA PRO A 268 -19.30 -13.95 -1.73
C PRO A 268 -20.28 -13.14 -2.60
N LEU A 269 -19.77 -12.55 -3.67
CA LEU A 269 -20.58 -11.87 -4.67
C LEU A 269 -20.60 -12.74 -5.93
N GLU A 270 -21.66 -13.52 -6.06
CA GLU A 270 -21.85 -14.42 -7.20
C GLU A 270 -22.33 -13.63 -8.43
N ASN A 271 -21.90 -14.06 -9.62
CA ASN A 271 -22.26 -13.44 -10.90
C ASN A 271 -21.99 -11.92 -10.94
N TYR A 272 -20.90 -11.47 -10.28
CA TYR A 272 -20.51 -10.08 -10.31
C TYR A 272 -19.95 -9.70 -11.69
N VAL A 273 -20.55 -8.68 -12.32
CA VAL A 273 -20.14 -8.21 -13.65
C VAL A 273 -19.12 -7.09 -13.49
N ILE A 274 -17.97 -7.23 -14.14
CA ILE A 274 -16.88 -6.25 -14.09
C ILE A 274 -16.41 -5.89 -15.50
N GLY A 275 -16.30 -4.60 -15.79
CA GLY A 275 -15.75 -4.11 -17.05
C GLY A 275 -14.26 -4.45 -17.19
N VAL A 276 -13.82 -4.77 -18.40
CA VAL A 276 -12.42 -5.07 -18.70
C VAL A 276 -11.94 -4.32 -19.93
N PRO A 277 -10.65 -3.88 -19.94
CA PRO A 277 -10.14 -3.00 -20.98
C PRO A 277 -10.03 -3.66 -22.37
N GLU A 278 -9.96 -4.98 -22.44
CA GLU A 278 -9.75 -5.71 -23.69
C GLU A 278 -10.63 -6.96 -23.79
N ALA A 279 -11.04 -7.31 -25.00
CA ALA A 279 -11.66 -8.60 -25.27
C ALA A 279 -10.64 -9.74 -25.11
N GLY A 280 -11.08 -10.88 -24.61
CA GLY A 280 -10.25 -12.07 -24.53
C GLY A 280 -10.57 -12.97 -23.36
N MET A 281 -9.72 -13.95 -23.15
CA MET A 281 -9.75 -14.86 -22.02
C MET A 281 -8.92 -14.27 -20.88
N TYR A 282 -9.44 -14.30 -19.66
CA TYR A 282 -8.79 -13.85 -18.45
C TYR A 282 -8.61 -15.03 -17.49
N GLN A 283 -7.44 -15.10 -16.89
CA GLN A 283 -7.05 -16.13 -15.93
C GLN A 283 -6.79 -15.50 -14.56
N GLU A 284 -7.22 -16.17 -13.51
CA GLU A 284 -6.84 -15.86 -12.14
C GLU A 284 -5.34 -16.17 -11.95
N ILE A 285 -4.57 -15.15 -11.54
CA ILE A 285 -3.13 -15.28 -11.24
C ILE A 285 -2.85 -15.19 -9.74
N PHE A 286 -3.81 -14.73 -8.97
CA PHE A 286 -3.74 -14.66 -7.50
C PHE A 286 -5.15 -14.57 -6.93
N ASN A 287 -5.37 -15.28 -5.83
CA ASN A 287 -6.62 -15.24 -5.08
C ASN A 287 -6.31 -15.42 -3.58
N SER A 288 -6.61 -14.39 -2.78
CA SER A 288 -6.32 -14.41 -1.35
C SER A 288 -7.24 -15.33 -0.54
N ASP A 289 -8.27 -15.93 -1.17
CA ASP A 289 -9.23 -16.84 -0.52
C ASP A 289 -8.94 -18.33 -0.77
N THR A 290 -7.80 -18.66 -1.39
CA THR A 290 -7.40 -20.07 -1.52
C THR A 290 -7.21 -20.72 -0.15
N ASP A 291 -7.44 -22.03 -0.06
CA ASP A 291 -7.21 -22.82 1.15
C ASP A 291 -5.74 -22.82 1.57
N TRP A 292 -4.81 -22.65 0.60
CA TRP A 292 -3.38 -22.47 0.85
C TRP A 292 -3.06 -21.30 1.80
N TYR A 293 -3.89 -20.26 1.81
CA TYR A 293 -3.80 -19.12 2.71
C TYR A 293 -4.81 -19.19 3.88
N GLY A 294 -5.54 -20.30 4.02
CA GLY A 294 -6.60 -20.48 5.02
C GLY A 294 -7.91 -19.77 4.66
N GLY A 295 -8.17 -19.60 3.37
CA GLY A 295 -9.42 -19.08 2.83
C GLY A 295 -10.52 -20.13 2.70
N THR A 296 -11.64 -19.77 2.08
CA THR A 296 -12.79 -20.65 1.83
C THR A 296 -12.66 -21.43 0.52
N ASN A 297 -11.62 -21.13 -0.26
CA ASN A 297 -11.29 -21.76 -1.54
C ASN A 297 -12.34 -21.52 -2.63
N ILE A 298 -12.97 -20.35 -2.65
CA ILE A 298 -13.76 -19.90 -3.78
C ILE A 298 -12.80 -19.36 -4.83
N THR A 299 -12.50 -20.20 -5.82
CA THR A 299 -11.59 -19.88 -6.93
C THR A 299 -12.37 -19.75 -8.22
N GLY A 300 -11.83 -18.96 -9.15
CA GLY A 300 -12.35 -18.79 -10.49
C GLY A 300 -11.56 -19.59 -11.51
N ASP A 301 -12.26 -20.11 -12.51
CA ASP A 301 -11.64 -20.67 -13.72
C ASP A 301 -11.24 -19.56 -14.70
N GLU A 302 -10.70 -19.93 -15.84
CA GLU A 302 -10.54 -19.04 -16.98
C GLU A 302 -11.92 -18.52 -17.43
N VAL A 303 -12.01 -17.20 -17.62
CA VAL A 303 -13.28 -16.54 -17.97
C VAL A 303 -13.09 -15.75 -19.26
N HIS A 304 -13.98 -15.98 -20.24
CA HIS A 304 -14.03 -15.20 -21.46
C HIS A 304 -14.84 -13.91 -21.26
N SER A 305 -14.29 -12.79 -21.72
CA SER A 305 -15.06 -11.55 -21.79
C SER A 305 -16.18 -11.62 -22.81
N VAL A 306 -17.25 -10.95 -22.51
CA VAL A 306 -18.39 -10.75 -23.42
C VAL A 306 -18.45 -9.30 -23.88
N GLN A 307 -18.99 -9.05 -25.07
CA GLN A 307 -19.23 -7.71 -25.56
C GLN A 307 -20.48 -7.13 -24.86
N GLN A 308 -20.26 -6.64 -23.69
CA GLN A 308 -21.26 -5.97 -22.85
C GLN A 308 -20.57 -4.79 -22.15
N GLU A 309 -21.12 -3.60 -22.39
CA GLU A 309 -20.58 -2.38 -21.76
C GLU A 309 -20.80 -2.43 -20.23
N GLU A 310 -19.72 -2.24 -19.48
CA GLU A 310 -19.73 -2.16 -18.02
C GLU A 310 -18.57 -1.29 -17.54
N HIS A 311 -18.80 -0.43 -16.56
CA HIS A 311 -17.76 0.47 -15.96
C HIS A 311 -17.00 1.31 -17.01
N ASN A 312 -17.66 1.77 -18.07
CA ASN A 312 -17.10 2.51 -19.23
C ASN A 312 -16.09 1.68 -20.07
N PHE A 313 -16.16 0.35 -20.04
CA PHE A 313 -15.45 -0.54 -20.95
C PHE A 313 -16.44 -1.28 -21.85
N ASP A 314 -16.05 -1.54 -23.10
CA ASP A 314 -16.91 -2.22 -24.10
C ASP A 314 -17.11 -3.72 -23.80
N HIS A 315 -16.28 -4.28 -22.93
CA HIS A 315 -16.26 -5.71 -22.58
C HIS A 315 -16.36 -5.89 -21.07
N SER A 316 -16.94 -7.02 -20.66
CA SER A 316 -17.06 -7.38 -19.24
C SER A 316 -16.80 -8.85 -19.00
N LEU A 317 -16.48 -9.18 -17.74
CA LEU A 317 -16.44 -10.55 -17.20
C LEU A 317 -17.56 -10.73 -16.21
N THR A 318 -18.07 -11.95 -16.11
CA THR A 318 -18.96 -12.36 -15.01
C THR A 318 -18.18 -13.35 -14.14
N ILE A 319 -17.93 -12.98 -12.89
CA ILE A 319 -17.08 -13.72 -11.95
C ILE A 319 -17.75 -13.84 -10.58
N THR A 320 -17.22 -14.72 -9.74
CA THR A 320 -17.52 -14.72 -8.30
C THR A 320 -16.38 -14.09 -7.54
N LEU A 321 -16.68 -13.03 -6.75
CA LEU A 321 -15.71 -12.45 -5.83
C LEU A 321 -15.85 -13.12 -4.46
N PRO A 322 -14.80 -13.79 -3.95
CA PRO A 322 -14.82 -14.44 -2.65
C PRO A 322 -15.03 -13.44 -1.50
N PRO A 323 -15.44 -13.88 -0.31
CA PRO A 323 -15.71 -13.00 0.83
C PRO A 323 -14.37 -12.49 1.44
N LEU A 324 -14.30 -11.19 1.77
CA LEU A 324 -13.12 -10.55 2.37
C LEU A 324 -11.82 -10.94 1.63
N ALA A 325 -11.84 -10.81 0.30
CA ALA A 325 -10.77 -11.34 -0.54
C ALA A 325 -10.40 -10.40 -1.69
N ALA A 326 -9.22 -10.65 -2.23
CA ALA A 326 -8.71 -10.05 -3.45
C ALA A 326 -8.49 -11.12 -4.51
N VAL A 327 -8.85 -10.80 -5.75
CA VAL A 327 -8.61 -11.63 -6.94
C VAL A 327 -7.85 -10.78 -7.95
N PHE A 328 -6.70 -11.29 -8.43
CA PHE A 328 -5.96 -10.67 -9.51
C PHE A 328 -6.07 -11.53 -10.77
N MET A 329 -6.37 -10.87 -11.87
CA MET A 329 -6.56 -11.56 -13.16
C MET A 329 -5.69 -10.94 -14.24
N GLN A 330 -5.26 -11.75 -15.16
CA GLN A 330 -4.49 -11.33 -16.32
C GLN A 330 -5.10 -11.92 -17.59
N LYS A 331 -5.07 -11.14 -18.67
CA LYS A 331 -5.49 -11.63 -19.99
C LYS A 331 -4.51 -12.70 -20.50
N VAL A 332 -5.02 -13.82 -20.94
CA VAL A 332 -4.25 -14.93 -21.53
C VAL A 332 -4.13 -14.74 -23.03
N GLY A 333 -2.89 -14.80 -23.53
CA GLY A 333 -2.61 -14.68 -24.96
C GLY A 333 -2.79 -13.26 -25.53
N ASN A 334 -2.02 -12.99 -26.52
CA ASN A 334 -2.19 -11.80 -27.39
C ASN A 334 -3.18 -12.07 -28.49
#